data_2fdca32fc2e6a2903a3670044b4db610
#
_entry.id   2fdca32fc2e6a2903a3670044b4db610
#
_cell.length_a   1.000
_cell.length_b   1.000
_cell.length_c   1.000
_cell.angle_alpha   90.00
_cell.angle_beta   90.00
_cell.angle_gamma   90.00
#
_symmetry.space_group_name_H-M   'P 1'
#
loop_
_entity.id
_entity.type
_entity.pdbx_description
1 polymer ?
#
loop_
_entity_poly.entity_id
_entity_poly.type
_entity_poly.pdbx_seq_one_letter_code
_entity_poly.pdbx_strand_id
1 'polypeptide(L)'
;MKSEWKSFLIWLLFLAVACSALQTILAERSHVSFLKEDTCETWEFRQQHLPAELSDQIKELERTDRNFSEILTVTMLEGKFFPRIIFTDSSLYRKYKPEEYELLKKAYQAVWEDVNCFPVPAEDIFYEDTFGEERLYGGERIHEGTDLFGKVKKAGYYPVLSMTEGTIEKMGWLPLGGYRVGIRSPHGGYFYYAHLSEYEKNIKEGKKVHAGDILGFMGNTGYGEMGTSGKFPVHLHLGIYILSPDEKELSVNPYWILNSVKKKTRNYRY
;
A
#
# COMPACT_ATOMS: atom_id res chain seq x y z
N MET A 1 44.06 -10.54 -52.22
CA MET A 1 42.74 -11.25 -52.23
C MET A 1 42.41 -12.01 -50.93
N LYS A 2 43.18 -13.08 -50.53
CA LYS A 2 42.85 -13.82 -49.29
C LYS A 2 42.91 -12.99 -47.99
N SER A 3 43.76 -11.99 -47.89
CA SER A 3 43.89 -11.11 -46.70
C SER A 3 42.71 -10.10 -46.59
N GLU A 4 42.25 -9.54 -47.68
CA GLU A 4 41.16 -8.58 -47.74
C GLU A 4 39.82 -9.22 -47.37
N TRP A 5 39.56 -10.45 -47.81
CA TRP A 5 38.40 -11.22 -47.44
C TRP A 5 38.36 -11.54 -45.94
N LYS A 6 39.52 -11.86 -45.31
CA LYS A 6 39.58 -12.05 -43.86
C LYS A 6 39.25 -10.77 -43.08
N SER A 7 39.80 -9.63 -43.50
CA SER A 7 39.48 -8.34 -42.88
C SER A 7 38.02 -7.98 -43.04
N PHE A 8 37.43 -8.20 -44.22
CA PHE A 8 36.01 -7.98 -44.48
C PHE A 8 35.11 -8.84 -43.57
N LEU A 9 35.42 -10.12 -43.41
CA LEU A 9 34.68 -11.03 -42.52
C LEU A 9 34.79 -10.60 -41.04
N ILE A 10 35.96 -10.13 -40.59
CA ILE A 10 36.14 -9.61 -39.24
C ILE A 10 35.28 -8.36 -39.03
N TRP A 11 35.23 -7.44 -39.98
CA TRP A 11 34.37 -6.26 -39.93
C TRP A 11 32.88 -6.60 -39.90
N LEU A 12 32.45 -7.56 -40.70
CA LEU A 12 31.05 -8.06 -40.65
C LEU A 12 30.72 -8.66 -39.31
N LEU A 13 31.61 -9.45 -38.73
CA LEU A 13 31.42 -10.04 -37.42
C LEU A 13 31.32 -8.94 -36.32
N PHE A 14 32.21 -7.98 -36.37
CA PHE A 14 32.18 -6.83 -35.44
C PHE A 14 30.88 -6.04 -35.57
N LEU A 15 30.41 -5.78 -36.78
CA LEU A 15 29.15 -5.07 -37.04
C LEU A 15 27.97 -5.90 -36.52
N ALA A 16 27.94 -7.20 -36.74
CA ALA A 16 26.89 -8.07 -36.25
C ALA A 16 26.82 -8.09 -34.70
N VAL A 17 27.98 -8.17 -34.03
CA VAL A 17 28.07 -8.09 -32.56
C VAL A 17 27.59 -6.72 -32.05
N ALA A 18 28.02 -5.64 -32.70
CA ALA A 18 27.59 -4.29 -32.33
C ALA A 18 26.07 -4.08 -32.50
N CYS A 19 25.51 -4.57 -33.61
CA CYS A 19 24.05 -4.54 -33.84
C CYS A 19 23.29 -5.36 -32.81
N SER A 20 23.77 -6.55 -32.48
CA SER A 20 23.16 -7.39 -31.45
C SER A 20 23.20 -6.73 -30.07
N ALA A 21 24.34 -6.14 -29.69
CA ALA A 21 24.46 -5.40 -28.43
C ALA A 21 23.52 -4.21 -28.38
N LEU A 22 23.42 -3.45 -29.47
CA LEU A 22 22.49 -2.31 -29.55
C LEU A 22 21.03 -2.75 -29.43
N GLN A 23 20.65 -3.83 -30.10
CA GLN A 23 19.29 -4.40 -29.98
C GLN A 23 18.98 -4.82 -28.53
N THR A 24 19.93 -5.46 -27.85
CA THR A 24 19.76 -5.83 -26.43
C THR A 24 19.54 -4.60 -25.57
N ILE A 25 20.38 -3.55 -25.72
CA ILE A 25 20.23 -2.31 -24.96
C ILE A 25 18.88 -1.64 -25.22
N LEU A 26 18.44 -1.59 -26.48
CA LEU A 26 17.14 -1.01 -26.84
C LEU A 26 15.97 -1.82 -26.24
N ALA A 27 16.05 -3.14 -26.26
CA ALA A 27 15.05 -4.01 -25.65
C ALA A 27 14.98 -3.82 -24.12
N GLU A 28 16.13 -3.80 -23.42
CA GLU A 28 16.22 -3.54 -21.99
C GLU A 28 15.62 -2.17 -21.61
N ARG A 29 15.96 -1.11 -22.34
CA ARG A 29 15.41 0.23 -22.12
C ARG A 29 13.90 0.29 -22.38
N SER A 30 13.43 -0.37 -23.43
CA SER A 30 12.02 -0.45 -23.77
C SER A 30 11.25 -1.18 -22.67
N HIS A 31 11.81 -2.27 -22.12
CA HIS A 31 11.21 -3.04 -21.03
C HIS A 31 10.87 -2.19 -19.80
N VAL A 32 11.78 -1.31 -19.39
CA VAL A 32 11.61 -0.47 -18.18
C VAL A 32 10.99 0.90 -18.46
N SER A 33 10.68 1.24 -19.73
CA SER A 33 10.27 2.60 -20.14
C SER A 33 8.95 3.07 -19.54
N PHE A 34 8.10 2.16 -19.10
CA PHE A 34 6.81 2.48 -18.47
C PHE A 34 6.96 3.01 -17.04
N LEU A 35 8.09 2.74 -16.37
CA LEU A 35 8.37 3.27 -15.04
C LEU A 35 8.72 4.76 -15.14
N LYS A 36 7.95 5.60 -14.43
CA LYS A 36 8.07 7.05 -14.38
C LYS A 36 8.06 7.54 -12.94
N GLU A 37 8.41 8.80 -12.73
CA GLU A 37 8.39 9.44 -11.41
C GLU A 37 6.99 9.42 -10.78
N ASP A 38 5.95 9.61 -11.60
CA ASP A 38 4.53 9.63 -11.20
C ASP A 38 3.87 8.23 -11.17
N THR A 39 4.64 7.15 -11.32
CA THR A 39 4.07 5.78 -11.36
C THR A 39 3.25 5.45 -10.12
N CYS A 40 3.60 5.99 -8.93
CA CYS A 40 2.81 5.79 -7.71
C CYS A 40 1.44 6.50 -7.73
N GLU A 41 1.19 7.41 -8.67
CA GLU A 41 -0.10 8.09 -8.85
C GLU A 41 -1.06 7.30 -9.73
N THR A 42 -0.56 6.31 -10.48
CA THR A 42 -1.37 5.50 -11.39
C THR A 42 -2.41 4.67 -10.64
N TRP A 43 -3.54 4.42 -11.30
CA TRP A 43 -4.60 3.59 -10.73
C TRP A 43 -4.11 2.17 -10.43
N GLU A 44 -3.28 1.60 -11.29
CA GLU A 44 -2.69 0.27 -11.15
C GLU A 44 -1.84 0.15 -9.89
N PHE A 45 -0.97 1.12 -9.62
CA PHE A 45 -0.21 1.16 -8.37
C PHE A 45 -1.15 1.31 -7.17
N ARG A 46 -2.11 2.24 -7.23
CA ARG A 46 -3.03 2.53 -6.12
C ARG A 46 -3.91 1.34 -5.74
N GLN A 47 -4.14 0.39 -6.63
CA GLN A 47 -4.84 -0.87 -6.32
C GLN A 47 -4.08 -1.78 -5.36
N GLN A 48 -2.77 -1.66 -5.24
CA GLN A 48 -1.95 -2.47 -4.32
C GLN A 48 -2.20 -3.98 -4.43
N HIS A 49 -2.49 -4.48 -5.64
CA HIS A 49 -2.95 -5.85 -5.91
C HIS A 49 -1.84 -6.88 -5.65
N LEU A 50 -1.64 -7.25 -4.40
CA LEU A 50 -0.72 -8.32 -3.99
C LEU A 50 -1.49 -9.42 -3.24
N PRO A 51 -1.71 -10.60 -3.86
CA PRO A 51 -2.32 -11.74 -3.18
C PRO A 51 -1.58 -12.10 -1.90
N ALA A 52 -2.32 -12.50 -0.86
CA ALA A 52 -1.76 -12.81 0.46
C ALA A 52 -0.68 -13.90 0.40
N GLU A 53 -0.87 -14.88 -0.49
CA GLU A 53 0.08 -15.98 -0.71
C GLU A 53 1.44 -15.46 -1.22
N LEU A 54 1.44 -14.50 -2.16
CA LEU A 54 2.67 -13.87 -2.63
C LEU A 54 3.30 -12.98 -1.57
N SER A 55 2.49 -12.24 -0.80
CA SER A 55 2.97 -11.46 0.33
C SER A 55 3.67 -12.33 1.38
N ASP A 56 3.09 -13.49 1.73
CA ASP A 56 3.68 -14.43 2.68
C ASP A 56 5.02 -15.00 2.14
N GLN A 57 5.08 -15.34 0.84
CA GLN A 57 6.30 -15.82 0.19
C GLN A 57 7.41 -14.75 0.16
N ILE A 58 7.07 -13.48 -0.13
CA ILE A 58 8.05 -12.37 -0.11
C ILE A 58 8.62 -12.19 1.30
N LYS A 59 7.78 -12.25 2.36
CA LYS A 59 8.21 -12.20 3.76
C LYS A 59 9.11 -13.36 4.15
N GLU A 60 8.93 -14.53 3.57
CA GLU A 60 9.83 -15.66 3.80
C GLU A 60 11.18 -15.44 3.12
N LEU A 61 11.22 -14.86 1.93
CA LEU A 61 12.45 -14.50 1.22
C LEU A 61 13.21 -13.36 1.93
N GLU A 62 12.54 -12.43 2.59
CA GLU A 62 13.17 -11.38 3.40
C GLU A 62 14.07 -11.95 4.51
N ARG A 63 13.69 -13.08 5.11
CA ARG A 63 14.49 -13.76 6.14
C ARG A 63 15.87 -14.24 5.65
N THR A 64 16.12 -14.19 4.35
CA THR A 64 17.37 -14.59 3.68
C THR A 64 18.25 -13.41 3.24
N ASP A 65 18.24 -12.28 3.97
CA ASP A 65 18.98 -11.03 3.67
C ASP A 65 18.49 -10.19 2.48
N ARG A 66 17.23 -10.35 2.06
CA ARG A 66 16.62 -9.53 1.01
C ARG A 66 15.58 -8.59 1.60
N ASN A 67 15.60 -7.34 1.17
CA ASN A 67 14.64 -6.33 1.62
C ASN A 67 13.25 -6.60 1.03
N PHE A 68 12.19 -6.63 1.87
CA PHE A 68 10.81 -6.88 1.48
C PHE A 68 10.35 -5.93 0.37
N SER A 69 10.55 -4.63 0.54
CA SER A 69 10.10 -3.62 -0.43
C SER A 69 10.83 -3.73 -1.77
N GLU A 70 12.08 -4.17 -1.78
CA GLU A 70 12.80 -4.40 -3.04
C GLU A 70 12.19 -5.55 -3.85
N ILE A 71 11.94 -6.70 -3.20
CA ILE A 71 11.31 -7.86 -3.84
C ILE A 71 9.89 -7.50 -4.28
N LEU A 72 9.14 -6.80 -3.41
CA LEU A 72 7.80 -6.34 -3.74
C LEU A 72 7.80 -5.44 -4.96
N THR A 73 8.66 -4.41 -4.98
CA THR A 73 8.71 -3.43 -6.08
C THR A 73 8.98 -4.10 -7.42
N VAL A 74 10.01 -4.95 -7.51
CA VAL A 74 10.31 -5.63 -8.77
C VAL A 74 9.22 -6.63 -9.15
N THR A 75 8.62 -7.32 -8.17
CA THR A 75 7.49 -8.23 -8.40
C THR A 75 6.28 -7.50 -8.99
N MET A 76 5.95 -6.33 -8.45
CA MET A 76 4.85 -5.51 -8.94
C MET A 76 5.12 -4.94 -10.33
N LEU A 77 6.34 -4.47 -10.60
CA LEU A 77 6.74 -3.95 -11.91
C LEU A 77 6.70 -5.05 -12.99
N GLU A 78 7.33 -6.20 -12.74
CA GLU A 78 7.34 -7.32 -13.70
C GLU A 78 5.96 -7.93 -13.91
N GLY A 79 5.13 -7.92 -12.86
CA GLY A 79 3.72 -8.32 -12.93
C GLY A 79 2.78 -7.23 -13.47
N LYS A 80 3.30 -6.06 -13.88
CA LYS A 80 2.50 -4.89 -14.31
C LYS A 80 1.39 -4.57 -13.31
N PHE A 81 1.75 -4.52 -12.03
CA PHE A 81 0.90 -4.27 -10.86
C PHE A 81 -0.15 -5.35 -10.55
N PHE A 82 -0.16 -6.48 -11.26
CA PHE A 82 -1.02 -7.65 -11.01
C PHE A 82 -0.18 -8.95 -11.00
N PRO A 83 0.77 -9.09 -10.05
CA PRO A 83 1.71 -10.20 -10.07
C PRO A 83 1.03 -11.55 -9.79
N ARG A 84 1.54 -12.60 -10.45
CA ARG A 84 1.15 -14.00 -10.22
C ARG A 84 2.31 -14.85 -9.70
N ILE A 85 3.53 -14.36 -9.86
CA ILE A 85 4.78 -14.99 -9.40
C ILE A 85 5.69 -13.90 -8.85
N ILE A 86 6.71 -14.31 -8.08
CA ILE A 86 7.69 -13.42 -7.49
C ILE A 86 8.87 -13.23 -8.44
N PHE A 87 9.31 -11.98 -8.55
CA PHE A 87 10.53 -11.57 -9.21
C PHE A 87 11.51 -10.99 -8.19
N THR A 88 12.80 -11.23 -8.37
CA THR A 88 13.83 -10.80 -7.41
C THR A 88 14.99 -10.04 -8.05
N ASP A 89 15.02 -9.91 -9.36
CA ASP A 89 16.08 -9.20 -10.09
C ASP A 89 15.62 -7.80 -10.51
N SER A 90 16.11 -6.79 -9.78
CA SER A 90 15.84 -5.38 -10.05
C SER A 90 16.91 -4.70 -10.90
N SER A 91 17.87 -5.45 -11.41
CA SER A 91 19.09 -4.91 -12.04
C SER A 91 18.82 -3.97 -13.24
N LEU A 92 17.82 -4.30 -14.07
CA LEU A 92 17.44 -3.48 -15.22
C LEU A 92 16.86 -2.12 -14.79
N TYR A 93 15.99 -2.12 -13.79
CA TYR A 93 15.41 -0.88 -13.26
C TYR A 93 16.49 0.00 -12.62
N ARG A 94 17.35 -0.57 -11.79
CA ARG A 94 18.48 0.13 -11.17
C ARG A 94 19.47 0.68 -12.20
N LYS A 95 19.65 0.00 -13.34
CA LYS A 95 20.56 0.40 -14.42
C LYS A 95 20.00 1.57 -15.24
N TYR A 96 18.71 1.56 -15.55
CA TYR A 96 18.13 2.49 -16.53
C TYR A 96 17.15 3.51 -15.93
N LYS A 97 16.61 3.22 -14.73
CA LYS A 97 15.56 3.98 -14.05
C LYS A 97 15.80 4.02 -12.52
N PRO A 98 17.03 4.37 -12.05
CA PRO A 98 17.39 4.26 -10.63
C PRO A 98 16.54 5.16 -9.73
N GLU A 99 16.26 6.39 -10.15
CA GLU A 99 15.51 7.37 -9.35
C GLU A 99 14.02 6.98 -9.26
N GLU A 100 13.41 6.66 -10.39
CA GLU A 100 12.00 6.25 -10.44
C GLU A 100 11.78 4.93 -9.71
N TYR A 101 12.77 4.01 -9.76
CA TYR A 101 12.71 2.76 -9.00
C TYR A 101 12.76 3.01 -7.49
N GLU A 102 13.65 3.87 -7.01
CA GLU A 102 13.73 4.20 -5.59
C GLU A 102 12.50 4.97 -5.09
N LEU A 103 11.91 5.86 -5.91
CA LEU A 103 10.65 6.52 -5.58
C LEU A 103 9.51 5.52 -5.40
N LEU A 104 9.34 4.59 -6.35
CA LEU A 104 8.31 3.57 -6.27
C LEU A 104 8.53 2.62 -5.10
N LYS A 105 9.79 2.24 -4.83
CA LYS A 105 10.14 1.40 -3.67
C LYS A 105 9.77 2.08 -2.35
N LYS A 106 10.06 3.38 -2.19
CA LYS A 106 9.65 4.16 -1.01
C LYS A 106 8.12 4.21 -0.86
N ALA A 107 7.38 4.34 -1.96
CA ALA A 107 5.93 4.30 -1.93
C ALA A 107 5.41 2.93 -1.43
N TYR A 108 6.00 1.81 -1.86
CA TYR A 108 5.68 0.48 -1.31
C TYR A 108 6.11 0.32 0.14
N GLN A 109 7.24 0.89 0.57
CA GLN A 109 7.66 0.89 1.97
C GLN A 109 6.61 1.55 2.86
N ALA A 110 6.14 2.74 2.47
CA ALA A 110 5.13 3.49 3.20
C ALA A 110 3.81 2.72 3.40
N VAL A 111 3.46 1.82 2.47
CA VAL A 111 2.21 1.05 2.50
C VAL A 111 2.35 -0.27 3.24
N TRP A 112 3.47 -1.00 3.06
CA TRP A 112 3.56 -2.41 3.41
C TRP A 112 4.53 -2.74 4.55
N GLU A 113 5.66 -2.04 4.69
CA GLU A 113 6.72 -2.44 5.64
C GLU A 113 6.34 -2.22 7.10
N ASP A 114 5.60 -1.14 7.39
CA ASP A 114 5.23 -0.81 8.76
C ASP A 114 4.02 -1.59 9.30
N VAL A 115 3.33 -2.36 8.43
CA VAL A 115 2.08 -3.04 8.79
C VAL A 115 2.36 -4.34 9.56
N ASN A 116 1.91 -4.39 10.82
CA ASN A 116 2.21 -5.48 11.75
C ASN A 116 0.99 -6.24 12.27
N CYS A 117 -0.20 -5.67 12.26
CA CYS A 117 -1.40 -6.35 12.74
C CYS A 117 -2.67 -5.93 12.00
N PHE A 118 -3.71 -6.76 12.14
CA PHE A 118 -5.06 -6.46 11.66
C PHE A 118 -5.72 -5.43 12.59
N PRO A 119 -6.49 -4.44 12.06
CA PRO A 119 -6.95 -3.30 12.84
C PRO A 119 -8.10 -3.59 13.81
N VAL A 120 -8.74 -4.75 13.74
CA VAL A 120 -9.82 -5.14 14.64
C VAL A 120 -9.56 -6.55 15.19
N PRO A 121 -9.39 -6.73 16.51
CA PRO A 121 -8.98 -8.01 17.11
C PRO A 121 -10.15 -8.97 17.28
N ALA A 122 -10.87 -9.29 16.20
CA ALA A 122 -11.99 -10.20 16.20
C ALA A 122 -12.03 -11.05 14.91
N GLU A 123 -12.45 -12.30 15.03
CA GLU A 123 -12.50 -13.26 13.92
C GLU A 123 -13.72 -13.07 13.02
N ASP A 124 -14.76 -12.41 13.53
CA ASP A 124 -16.04 -12.20 12.85
C ASP A 124 -16.11 -10.94 12.00
N ILE A 125 -14.95 -10.34 11.71
CA ILE A 125 -14.83 -9.18 10.84
C ILE A 125 -14.83 -9.60 9.37
N PHE A 126 -15.68 -8.94 8.58
CA PHE A 126 -15.76 -9.11 7.13
C PHE A 126 -15.64 -7.77 6.42
N TYR A 127 -15.13 -7.79 5.21
CA TYR A 127 -14.91 -6.62 4.36
C TYR A 127 -14.79 -7.08 2.90
N GLU A 128 -15.08 -6.17 1.99
CA GLU A 128 -14.99 -6.38 0.55
C GLU A 128 -14.08 -5.34 -0.07
N ASP A 129 -13.61 -5.60 -1.29
CA ASP A 129 -12.83 -4.63 -2.06
C ASP A 129 -13.78 -3.62 -2.71
N THR A 130 -13.95 -2.50 -2.01
CA THR A 130 -14.81 -1.40 -2.43
C THR A 130 -14.02 -0.12 -2.73
N PHE A 131 -12.69 -0.23 -2.81
CA PHE A 131 -11.83 0.91 -3.16
C PHE A 131 -12.13 1.43 -4.56
N GLY A 132 -12.36 2.73 -4.68
CA GLY A 132 -12.69 3.39 -5.95
C GLY A 132 -14.18 3.33 -6.34
N GLU A 133 -15.04 2.65 -5.57
CA GLU A 133 -16.48 2.70 -5.81
C GLU A 133 -17.05 4.10 -5.60
N GLU A 134 -18.02 4.46 -6.41
CA GLU A 134 -18.72 5.74 -6.28
C GLU A 134 -19.49 5.83 -4.96
N ARG A 135 -19.42 6.98 -4.32
CA ARG A 135 -20.15 7.34 -3.10
C ARG A 135 -20.97 8.60 -3.36
N LEU A 136 -22.27 8.48 -3.20
CA LEU A 136 -23.19 9.59 -3.50
C LEU A 136 -23.46 10.51 -2.29
N TYR A 137 -23.25 10.00 -1.06
CA TYR A 137 -23.48 10.80 0.14
C TYR A 137 -22.35 11.81 0.37
N GLY A 138 -22.73 13.08 0.54
CA GLY A 138 -21.76 14.18 0.75
C GLY A 138 -21.15 14.74 -0.53
N GLY A 139 -21.72 14.44 -1.70
CA GLY A 139 -21.25 14.82 -3.02
C GLY A 139 -20.66 13.63 -3.79
N GLU A 140 -20.40 13.85 -5.07
CA GLU A 140 -19.73 12.84 -5.92
C GLU A 140 -18.28 12.66 -5.44
N ARG A 141 -17.95 11.45 -5.03
CA ARG A 141 -16.60 11.06 -4.58
C ARG A 141 -16.40 9.57 -4.76
N ILE A 142 -15.16 9.14 -4.78
CA ILE A 142 -14.82 7.72 -4.72
C ILE A 142 -14.60 7.27 -3.28
N HIS A 143 -14.71 5.97 -3.02
CA HIS A 143 -14.36 5.35 -1.75
C HIS A 143 -12.84 5.20 -1.66
N GLU A 144 -12.22 5.95 -0.76
CA GLU A 144 -10.76 6.01 -0.59
C GLU A 144 -10.28 5.11 0.56
N GLY A 145 -10.87 3.92 0.69
CA GLY A 145 -10.55 2.99 1.76
C GLY A 145 -11.25 1.66 1.64
N THR A 146 -11.30 0.94 2.75
CA THR A 146 -12.03 -0.32 2.92
C THR A 146 -12.86 -0.24 4.19
N ASP A 147 -14.14 -0.61 4.10
CA ASP A 147 -15.07 -0.64 5.22
C ASP A 147 -15.09 -2.04 5.87
N LEU A 148 -14.74 -2.11 7.18
CA LEU A 148 -14.69 -3.35 7.94
C LEU A 148 -15.92 -3.43 8.87
N PHE A 149 -16.70 -4.49 8.73
CA PHE A 149 -17.92 -4.75 9.52
C PHE A 149 -17.73 -5.93 10.45
N GLY A 150 -18.29 -5.83 11.66
CA GLY A 150 -18.39 -6.96 12.57
C GLY A 150 -19.82 -7.56 12.59
N LYS A 151 -19.98 -8.78 13.10
CA LYS A 151 -21.31 -9.39 13.30
C LYS A 151 -22.13 -8.65 14.36
N VAL A 152 -21.48 -8.15 15.41
CA VAL A 152 -22.13 -7.34 16.46
C VAL A 152 -22.29 -5.90 15.95
N LYS A 153 -23.54 -5.48 15.77
CA LYS A 153 -23.89 -4.16 15.19
C LYS A 153 -24.00 -3.06 16.25
N LYS A 154 -23.22 -3.14 17.33
CA LYS A 154 -23.24 -2.18 18.44
C LYS A 154 -22.01 -1.26 18.38
N ALA A 155 -22.24 0.05 18.33
CA ALA A 155 -21.15 1.03 18.47
C ALA A 155 -20.45 0.86 19.82
N GLY A 156 -19.13 1.01 19.83
CA GLY A 156 -18.30 0.83 21.03
C GLY A 156 -17.96 -0.63 21.38
N TYR A 157 -18.41 -1.60 20.59
CA TYR A 157 -18.15 -3.02 20.90
C TYR A 157 -16.76 -3.49 20.47
N TYR A 158 -16.35 -3.23 19.25
CA TYR A 158 -15.06 -3.67 18.74
C TYR A 158 -13.97 -2.59 18.95
N PRO A 159 -12.86 -2.92 19.63
CA PRO A 159 -11.73 -2.00 19.68
C PRO A 159 -11.08 -1.88 18.29
N VAL A 160 -10.54 -0.70 18.01
CA VAL A 160 -9.77 -0.40 16.81
C VAL A 160 -8.32 -0.22 17.19
N LEU A 161 -7.45 -0.99 16.55
CA LEU A 161 -6.02 -1.05 16.83
C LEU A 161 -5.21 -0.30 15.77
N SER A 162 -4.09 0.27 16.17
CA SER A 162 -3.08 0.71 15.22
C SER A 162 -2.51 -0.46 14.44
N MET A 163 -2.53 -0.41 13.12
CA MET A 163 -1.89 -1.43 12.27
C MET A 163 -0.37 -1.33 12.30
N THR A 164 0.16 -0.15 12.62
CA THR A 164 1.59 0.20 12.56
C THR A 164 2.04 0.80 13.87
N GLU A 165 3.36 0.82 14.10
CA GLU A 165 3.92 1.84 14.97
C GLU A 165 3.88 3.20 14.26
N GLY A 166 4.03 4.29 15.01
CA GLY A 166 4.05 5.63 14.43
C GLY A 166 3.65 6.72 15.41
N THR A 167 3.26 7.85 14.86
CA THR A 167 2.80 9.01 15.63
C THR A 167 1.37 9.37 15.23
N ILE A 168 0.52 9.62 16.21
CA ILE A 168 -0.82 10.18 15.95
C ILE A 168 -0.61 11.58 15.38
N GLU A 169 -0.78 11.70 14.07
CA GLU A 169 -0.59 12.96 13.35
C GLU A 169 -1.82 13.84 13.44
N LYS A 170 -2.98 13.24 13.31
CA LYS A 170 -4.28 13.93 13.35
C LYS A 170 -5.32 13.10 14.09
N MET A 171 -6.15 13.77 14.86
CA MET A 171 -7.37 13.20 15.41
C MET A 171 -8.47 14.27 15.51
N GLY A 172 -9.68 13.88 15.88
CA GLY A 172 -10.82 14.79 15.98
C GLY A 172 -11.93 14.48 14.99
N TRP A 173 -12.83 15.43 14.82
CA TRP A 173 -14.02 15.29 14.00
C TRP A 173 -13.80 15.75 12.57
N LEU A 174 -14.31 14.97 11.62
CA LEU A 174 -14.51 15.39 10.23
C LEU A 174 -15.97 15.16 9.83
N PRO A 175 -16.60 16.07 9.05
CA PRO A 175 -18.02 15.95 8.69
C PRO A 175 -18.40 14.59 8.08
N LEU A 176 -17.56 14.02 7.19
CA LEU A 176 -17.80 12.71 6.61
C LEU A 176 -17.28 11.58 7.50
N GLY A 177 -16.07 11.69 8.02
CA GLY A 177 -15.38 10.60 8.75
C GLY A 177 -15.79 10.46 10.22
N GLY A 178 -16.52 11.44 10.80
CA GLY A 178 -16.84 11.42 12.23
C GLY A 178 -15.60 11.55 13.11
N TYR A 179 -15.59 10.89 14.26
CA TYR A 179 -14.37 10.75 15.06
C TYR A 179 -13.35 9.89 14.31
N ARG A 180 -12.16 10.45 14.13
CA ARG A 180 -11.09 9.78 13.39
C ARG A 180 -9.72 9.92 14.06
N VAL A 181 -8.85 8.95 13.77
CA VAL A 181 -7.42 8.98 14.13
C VAL A 181 -6.63 8.71 12.86
N GLY A 182 -5.57 9.48 12.64
CA GLY A 182 -4.61 9.27 11.57
C GLY A 182 -3.21 9.10 12.14
N ILE A 183 -2.51 8.06 11.73
CA ILE A 183 -1.17 7.70 12.18
C ILE A 183 -0.20 7.80 11.02
N ARG A 184 0.88 8.58 11.21
CA ARG A 184 2.02 8.59 10.31
C ARG A 184 3.00 7.52 10.75
N SER A 185 3.22 6.54 9.90
CA SER A 185 4.14 5.42 10.14
C SER A 185 5.61 5.82 9.86
N PRO A 186 6.61 5.02 10.28
CA PRO A 186 8.03 5.35 10.12
C PRO A 186 8.45 5.59 8.66
N HIS A 187 7.93 4.80 7.70
CA HIS A 187 8.21 4.98 6.28
C HIS A 187 7.27 5.98 5.58
N GLY A 188 6.47 6.74 6.35
CA GLY A 188 5.69 7.87 5.84
C GLY A 188 4.27 7.54 5.38
N GLY A 189 3.82 6.30 5.51
CA GLY A 189 2.43 5.93 5.26
C GLY A 189 1.48 6.60 6.26
N TYR A 190 0.32 7.07 5.80
CA TYR A 190 -0.70 7.63 6.67
C TYR A 190 -1.88 6.67 6.76
N PHE A 191 -2.09 6.12 7.97
CA PHE A 191 -3.13 5.15 8.27
C PHE A 191 -4.29 5.84 8.97
N TYR A 192 -5.44 5.87 8.32
CA TYR A 192 -6.63 6.62 8.71
C TYR A 192 -7.73 5.69 9.19
N TYR A 193 -8.19 5.90 10.43
CA TYR A 193 -9.23 5.13 11.11
C TYR A 193 -10.41 6.03 11.41
N ALA A 194 -11.55 5.81 10.79
CA ALA A 194 -12.72 6.70 10.89
C ALA A 194 -14.00 6.00 11.38
N HIS A 195 -15.03 6.82 11.60
CA HIS A 195 -16.33 6.43 12.15
C HIS A 195 -16.27 5.87 13.58
N LEU A 196 -15.23 6.23 14.35
CA LEU A 196 -15.10 5.75 15.73
C LEU A 196 -16.27 6.24 16.58
N SER A 197 -16.72 5.41 17.54
CA SER A 197 -17.71 5.81 18.53
C SER A 197 -17.11 6.70 19.61
N GLU A 198 -15.89 6.35 20.01
CA GLU A 198 -15.10 7.06 21.04
C GLU A 198 -13.61 6.74 20.88
N TYR A 199 -12.78 7.55 21.47
CA TYR A 199 -11.34 7.35 21.52
C TYR A 199 -10.93 6.52 22.75
N GLU A 200 -9.80 5.79 22.66
CA GLU A 200 -9.15 5.24 23.83
C GLU A 200 -8.64 6.37 24.74
N LYS A 201 -8.64 6.10 26.04
CA LYS A 201 -8.13 7.07 27.01
C LYS A 201 -6.66 7.36 26.77
N ASN A 202 -6.28 8.62 26.95
CA ASN A 202 -4.89 9.09 26.85
C ASN A 202 -4.28 9.04 25.43
N ILE A 203 -5.05 8.92 24.35
CA ILE A 203 -4.54 9.23 23.03
C ILE A 203 -4.69 10.73 22.75
N LYS A 204 -3.74 11.29 22.00
CA LYS A 204 -3.71 12.68 21.58
C LYS A 204 -2.77 12.85 20.39
N GLU A 205 -2.94 13.90 19.63
CA GLU A 205 -2.00 14.28 18.57
C GLU A 205 -0.57 14.40 19.13
N GLY A 206 0.41 13.95 18.38
CA GLY A 206 1.83 13.87 18.76
C GLY A 206 2.20 12.66 19.60
N LYS A 207 1.25 11.85 20.10
CA LYS A 207 1.56 10.63 20.85
C LYS A 207 2.09 9.55 19.93
N LYS A 208 3.20 8.90 20.34
CA LYS A 208 3.68 7.67 19.71
C LYS A 208 2.81 6.48 20.10
N VAL A 209 2.55 5.61 19.15
CA VAL A 209 1.81 4.36 19.31
C VAL A 209 2.59 3.21 18.71
N HIS A 210 2.32 2.00 19.21
CA HIS A 210 2.86 0.76 18.66
C HIS A 210 1.75 0.01 17.89
N ALA A 211 2.13 -0.86 16.99
CA ALA A 211 1.19 -1.75 16.35
C ALA A 211 0.45 -2.60 17.39
N GLY A 212 -0.89 -2.56 17.36
CA GLY A 212 -1.76 -3.22 18.33
C GLY A 212 -2.20 -2.36 19.50
N ASP A 213 -1.74 -1.11 19.63
CA ASP A 213 -2.31 -0.17 20.62
C ASP A 213 -3.75 0.18 20.23
N ILE A 214 -4.65 0.24 21.24
CA ILE A 214 -6.03 0.62 21.02
C ILE A 214 -6.09 2.14 20.74
N LEU A 215 -6.76 2.50 19.64
CA LEU A 215 -6.98 3.89 19.23
C LEU A 215 -8.36 4.40 19.64
N GLY A 216 -9.31 3.51 19.75
CA GLY A 216 -10.70 3.80 20.03
C GLY A 216 -11.58 2.59 19.73
N PHE A 217 -12.87 2.82 19.50
CA PHE A 217 -13.83 1.76 19.29
C PHE A 217 -14.64 2.01 18.02
N MET A 218 -14.96 0.93 17.31
CA MET A 218 -15.73 0.96 16.08
C MET A 218 -17.11 1.58 16.33
N GLY A 219 -17.55 2.47 15.44
CA GLY A 219 -18.81 3.18 15.57
C GLY A 219 -19.51 3.44 14.24
N ASN A 220 -20.29 4.49 14.21
CA ASN A 220 -21.04 4.99 13.06
C ASN A 220 -21.21 6.51 13.13
N THR A 221 -20.18 7.21 13.61
CA THR A 221 -20.14 8.66 13.69
C THR A 221 -19.77 9.27 12.35
N GLY A 222 -20.26 10.46 12.06
CA GLY A 222 -20.01 11.18 10.83
C GLY A 222 -21.29 11.50 10.05
N TYR A 223 -21.10 11.95 8.83
CA TYR A 223 -22.15 12.40 7.91
C TYR A 223 -22.99 13.54 8.48
N GLY A 224 -22.30 14.54 9.08
CA GLY A 224 -22.91 15.72 9.64
C GLY A 224 -22.01 16.51 10.59
N GLU A 225 -22.63 17.38 11.38
CA GLU A 225 -21.95 18.15 12.41
C GLU A 225 -21.41 17.27 13.54
N MET A 226 -20.51 17.79 14.36
CA MET A 226 -19.89 17.07 15.47
C MET A 226 -20.95 16.40 16.36
N GLY A 227 -20.77 15.08 16.60
CA GLY A 227 -21.69 14.25 17.37
C GLY A 227 -22.73 13.52 16.54
N THR A 228 -22.84 13.79 15.23
CA THR A 228 -23.75 13.02 14.36
C THR A 228 -23.36 11.55 14.32
N SER A 229 -24.33 10.65 14.53
CA SER A 229 -24.16 9.20 14.47
C SER A 229 -25.41 8.50 13.96
N GLY A 230 -25.35 7.20 13.66
CA GLY A 230 -26.50 6.40 13.28
C GLY A 230 -27.01 6.60 11.85
N LYS A 231 -26.30 7.30 10.99
CA LYS A 231 -26.69 7.50 9.58
C LYS A 231 -26.40 6.27 8.71
N PHE A 232 -25.56 5.40 9.16
CA PHE A 232 -25.11 4.18 8.45
C PHE A 232 -24.77 3.07 9.45
N PRO A 233 -24.64 1.81 9.01
CA PRO A 233 -24.28 0.69 9.87
C PRO A 233 -22.93 0.89 10.57
N VAL A 234 -22.77 0.32 11.77
CA VAL A 234 -21.52 0.32 12.53
C VAL A 234 -20.42 -0.38 11.71
N HIS A 235 -19.32 0.32 11.45
CA HIS A 235 -18.14 -0.19 10.78
C HIS A 235 -16.89 0.66 11.09
N LEU A 236 -15.72 0.11 10.78
CA LEU A 236 -14.48 0.88 10.69
C LEU A 236 -14.22 1.20 9.22
N HIS A 237 -14.11 2.48 8.89
CA HIS A 237 -13.51 2.89 7.63
C HIS A 237 -11.99 3.02 7.80
N LEU A 238 -11.24 2.20 7.05
CA LEU A 238 -9.78 2.23 7.00
C LEU A 238 -9.32 2.83 5.68
N GLY A 239 -8.56 3.93 5.76
CA GLY A 239 -7.83 4.52 4.63
C GLY A 239 -6.33 4.34 4.80
N ILE A 240 -5.60 4.19 3.69
CA ILE A 240 -4.14 4.24 3.66
C ILE A 240 -3.74 5.24 2.60
N TYR A 241 -2.83 6.15 2.94
CA TYR A 241 -2.39 7.21 2.03
C TYR A 241 -0.85 7.25 2.00
N ILE A 242 -0.33 7.64 0.85
CA ILE A 242 1.08 7.95 0.63
C ILE A 242 1.22 9.40 0.18
N LEU A 243 2.44 9.95 0.28
CA LEU A 243 2.77 11.21 -0.39
C LEU A 243 3.28 10.92 -1.80
N SER A 244 2.71 11.63 -2.78
CA SER A 244 3.25 11.63 -4.15
C SER A 244 4.56 12.42 -4.21
N PRO A 245 5.32 12.35 -5.33
CA PRO A 245 6.47 13.21 -5.54
C PRO A 245 6.16 14.71 -5.41
N ASP A 246 4.93 15.12 -5.73
CA ASP A 246 4.42 16.50 -5.58
C ASP A 246 3.84 16.79 -4.18
N GLU A 247 4.13 15.95 -3.18
CA GLU A 247 3.66 16.07 -1.79
C GLU A 247 2.12 16.06 -1.61
N LYS A 248 1.39 15.48 -2.56
CA LYS A 248 -0.06 15.26 -2.44
C LYS A 248 -0.34 13.94 -1.73
N GLU A 249 -1.30 13.92 -0.82
CA GLU A 249 -1.79 12.67 -0.25
C GLU A 249 -2.63 11.90 -1.27
N LEU A 250 -2.22 10.67 -1.55
CA LEU A 250 -2.89 9.76 -2.47
C LEU A 250 -3.37 8.53 -1.71
N SER A 251 -4.66 8.24 -1.79
CA SER A 251 -5.22 7.02 -1.23
C SER A 251 -4.78 5.80 -2.03
N VAL A 252 -4.48 4.71 -1.32
CA VAL A 252 -4.21 3.39 -1.90
C VAL A 252 -5.16 2.36 -1.32
N ASN A 253 -5.43 1.27 -2.05
CA ASN A 253 -6.39 0.26 -1.66
C ASN A 253 -5.93 -0.55 -0.44
N PRO A 254 -6.61 -0.48 0.72
CA PRO A 254 -6.23 -1.24 1.91
C PRO A 254 -6.57 -2.73 1.84
N TYR A 255 -7.42 -3.16 0.92
CA TYR A 255 -7.97 -4.53 0.88
C TYR A 255 -6.89 -5.61 0.87
N TRP A 256 -5.88 -5.47 0.01
CA TRP A 256 -4.80 -6.46 -0.12
C TRP A 256 -3.87 -6.45 1.08
N ILE A 257 -3.63 -5.28 1.66
CA ILE A 257 -2.85 -5.13 2.90
C ILE A 257 -3.58 -5.83 4.06
N LEU A 258 -4.89 -5.62 4.21
CA LEU A 258 -5.72 -6.29 5.21
C LEU A 258 -5.66 -7.82 5.06
N ASN A 259 -5.76 -8.34 3.84
CA ASN A 259 -5.66 -9.78 3.58
C ASN A 259 -4.30 -10.36 4.00
N SER A 260 -3.21 -9.61 3.81
CA SER A 260 -1.86 -10.06 4.17
C SER A 260 -1.61 -10.15 5.67
N VAL A 261 -2.42 -9.44 6.49
CA VAL A 261 -2.28 -9.43 7.96
C VAL A 261 -3.48 -10.05 8.70
N LYS A 262 -4.48 -10.53 7.98
CA LYS A 262 -5.68 -11.13 8.61
C LYS A 262 -5.34 -12.28 9.56
N LYS A 263 -4.35 -13.10 9.23
CA LYS A 263 -3.84 -14.19 10.09
C LYS A 263 -3.10 -13.67 11.35
N LYS A 264 -2.76 -12.39 11.40
CA LYS A 264 -2.10 -11.72 12.53
C LYS A 264 -3.11 -11.02 13.45
N THR A 265 -4.38 -11.41 13.38
CA THR A 265 -5.42 -10.90 14.28
C THR A 265 -5.06 -11.25 15.72
N ARG A 266 -4.95 -10.24 16.58
CA ARG A 266 -4.75 -10.44 18.01
C ARG A 266 -6.09 -10.76 18.66
N ASN A 267 -6.16 -11.82 19.44
CA ASN A 267 -7.37 -12.14 20.23
C ASN A 267 -7.32 -11.35 21.53
N TYR A 268 -8.23 -10.40 21.69
CA TYR A 268 -8.51 -9.79 22.98
C TYR A 268 -9.71 -10.50 23.61
N ARG A 269 -9.58 -10.89 24.87
CA ARG A 269 -10.74 -11.32 25.66
C ARG A 269 -11.37 -10.05 26.24
N TYR A 270 -12.62 -9.82 25.90
CA TYR A 270 -13.46 -8.74 26.41
C TYR A 270 -13.98 -9.07 27.82
#